data_900c7b1a3e504348f8d2b00739debfd9
#
_entry.id   900c7b1a3e504348f8d2b00739debfd9
#
_cell.length_a   1.000
_cell.length_b   1.000
_cell.length_c   1.000
_cell.angle_alpha   90.00
_cell.angle_beta   90.00
_cell.angle_gamma   90.00
#
_symmetry.space_group_name_H-M   'P 1'
#
loop_
_entity.id
_entity.type
_entity.pdbx_description
1 polymer ?
#
loop_
_entity_poly.entity_id
_entity_poly.type
_entity_poly.pdbx_seq_one_letter_code
_entity_poly.pdbx_strand_id
1 'polypeptide(L)'
;ITLPLNSVALNGVATSTTGGSIQSWAWVKTSGGAATITNASAQNTTVTGLVQGSYVFTLTATDNNGLTCTATKNVTVNAALVIPTANAGSDQSITLPTNSVTLSGSGSGGTITSYFWSLLSGSCVGCNFGSNTSATTSFTGLTAGIYSVRLRVGNDDGNFGYDTVQITVYAAPVAPTCN
;
A
#
# COMPACT_ATOMS: atom_id res chain seq x y z
N ILE A 1 -1.96 11.80 9.98
CA ILE A 1 -0.75 10.98 9.83
C ILE A 1 -1.15 9.58 9.41
N THR A 2 -0.18 8.81 8.89
CA THR A 2 -0.38 7.42 8.47
C THR A 2 0.66 6.54 9.16
N LEU A 3 0.25 5.40 9.71
CA LEU A 3 1.17 4.43 10.32
C LEU A 3 2.20 3.95 9.26
N PRO A 4 3.44 3.64 9.66
CA PRO A 4 3.93 3.45 11.04
C PRO A 4 4.26 4.74 11.83
N LEU A 5 4.08 5.93 11.24
CA LEU A 5 4.22 7.18 11.99
C LEU A 5 3.12 7.27 13.06
N ASN A 6 3.52 7.14 14.33
CA ASN A 6 2.61 7.04 15.48
C ASN A 6 2.76 8.19 16.49
N SER A 7 3.32 9.31 16.05
CA SER A 7 3.50 10.50 16.88
C SER A 7 3.13 11.77 16.11
N VAL A 8 2.74 12.81 16.84
CA VAL A 8 2.39 14.11 16.29
C VAL A 8 2.74 15.21 17.26
N ALA A 9 3.24 16.34 16.74
CA ALA A 9 3.45 17.55 17.54
C ALA A 9 2.13 18.28 17.77
N LEU A 10 1.91 18.77 18.99
CA LEU A 10 0.86 19.69 19.38
C LEU A 10 1.51 21.03 19.69
N ASN A 11 1.12 22.07 18.96
CA ASN A 11 1.64 23.42 19.12
C ASN A 11 0.53 24.33 19.64
N GLY A 12 0.73 24.89 20.83
CA GLY A 12 -0.21 25.78 21.47
C GLY A 12 0.04 27.23 21.11
N VAL A 13 -1.03 27.97 20.84
CA VAL A 13 -1.00 29.41 20.66
C VAL A 13 -2.12 30.03 21.48
N ALA A 14 -1.80 31.03 22.30
CA ALA A 14 -2.78 31.85 23.02
C ALA A 14 -2.20 33.22 23.25
N THR A 15 -3.07 34.20 23.35
CA THR A 15 -2.74 35.59 23.72
C THR A 15 -3.68 36.08 24.83
N SER A 16 -3.16 36.81 25.80
CA SER A 16 -4.02 37.53 26.77
C SER A 16 -4.51 38.81 26.14
N THR A 17 -5.82 39.08 26.21
CA THR A 17 -6.44 40.28 25.64
C THR A 17 -6.39 41.50 26.59
N THR A 18 -6.00 41.28 27.84
CA THR A 18 -5.95 42.31 28.87
C THR A 18 -4.54 42.86 29.13
N GLY A 19 -3.61 42.68 28.19
CA GLY A 19 -2.22 43.09 28.32
C GLY A 19 -1.39 42.23 29.27
N GLY A 20 -1.92 41.09 29.67
CA GLY A 20 -1.24 40.08 30.48
C GLY A 20 -0.38 39.12 29.66
N SER A 21 0.21 38.14 30.34
CA SER A 21 0.99 37.05 29.75
C SER A 21 0.34 35.69 30.03
N ILE A 22 0.53 34.74 29.15
CA ILE A 22 0.11 33.35 29.40
C ILE A 22 1.03 32.75 30.46
N GLN A 23 0.44 32.26 31.54
CA GLN A 23 1.15 31.71 32.69
C GLN A 23 1.26 30.21 32.68
N SER A 24 0.24 29.50 32.13
CA SER A 24 0.25 28.06 32.09
C SER A 24 -0.49 27.48 30.89
N TRP A 25 -0.12 26.27 30.54
CA TRP A 25 -0.66 25.46 29.45
C TRP A 25 -1.10 24.11 30.01
N ALA A 26 -2.18 23.55 29.52
CA ALA A 26 -2.61 22.21 29.86
C ALA A 26 -3.21 21.51 28.64
N TRP A 27 -2.58 20.42 28.20
CA TRP A 27 -3.08 19.56 27.16
C TRP A 27 -3.77 18.33 27.76
N VAL A 28 -4.96 18.04 27.29
CA VAL A 28 -5.72 16.85 27.67
C VAL A 28 -6.23 16.14 26.43
N LYS A 29 -6.10 14.82 26.39
CA LYS A 29 -6.79 14.03 25.38
C LYS A 29 -8.25 13.87 25.81
N THR A 30 -9.17 14.40 25.00
CA THR A 30 -10.61 14.40 25.29
C THR A 30 -11.35 13.30 24.52
N SER A 31 -10.75 12.74 23.45
CA SER A 31 -11.32 11.63 22.70
C SER A 31 -10.23 10.80 22.01
N GLY A 32 -10.56 9.58 21.65
CA GLY A 32 -9.69 8.64 20.94
C GLY A 32 -9.10 7.54 21.82
N GLY A 33 -8.41 6.60 21.17
CA GLY A 33 -7.75 5.46 21.82
C GLY A 33 -6.62 5.84 22.77
N ALA A 34 -5.83 4.87 23.22
CA ALA A 34 -4.67 5.13 24.07
C ALA A 34 -3.66 6.03 23.33
N ALA A 35 -3.07 6.97 24.04
CA ALA A 35 -2.01 7.86 23.56
C ALA A 35 -1.34 8.53 24.76
N THR A 36 -0.06 8.89 24.64
CA THR A 36 0.71 9.55 25.69
C THR A 36 1.11 10.95 25.25
N ILE A 37 0.72 11.97 26.02
CA ILE A 37 1.21 13.34 25.87
C ILE A 37 2.52 13.43 26.66
N THR A 38 3.63 13.75 26.00
CA THR A 38 4.97 13.72 26.63
C THR A 38 5.16 14.76 27.73
N ASN A 39 4.59 15.94 27.54
CA ASN A 39 4.54 16.99 28.55
C ASN A 39 3.23 17.77 28.40
N ALA A 40 2.26 17.44 29.24
CA ALA A 40 0.93 18.05 29.18
C ALA A 40 0.92 19.55 29.60
N SER A 41 1.95 20.03 30.32
CA SER A 41 2.04 21.40 30.80
C SER A 41 2.89 22.31 29.91
N ALA A 42 3.45 21.80 28.81
CA ALA A 42 4.21 22.62 27.88
C ALA A 42 3.31 23.26 26.82
N GLN A 43 3.68 24.45 26.36
CA GLN A 43 3.01 25.10 25.23
C GLN A 43 3.02 24.18 23.99
N ASN A 44 4.21 23.69 23.67
CA ASN A 44 4.41 22.74 22.59
C ASN A 44 4.80 21.38 23.17
N THR A 45 4.14 20.33 22.71
CA THR A 45 4.37 18.96 23.20
C THR A 45 4.22 17.96 22.04
N THR A 46 4.52 16.71 22.33
CA THR A 46 4.35 15.63 21.38
C THR A 46 3.39 14.58 21.95
N VAL A 47 2.53 14.05 21.13
CA VAL A 47 1.74 12.86 21.44
C VAL A 47 2.40 11.66 20.77
N THR A 48 2.50 10.56 21.49
CA THR A 48 3.09 9.30 21.04
C THR A 48 2.18 8.11 21.30
N GLY A 49 2.51 6.95 20.70
CA GLY A 49 1.75 5.71 20.89
C GLY A 49 0.38 5.73 20.20
N LEU A 50 0.23 6.57 19.17
CA LEU A 50 -1.00 6.66 18.40
C LEU A 50 -1.19 5.38 17.57
N VAL A 51 -2.40 4.83 17.59
CA VAL A 51 -2.86 3.74 16.72
C VAL A 51 -3.91 4.27 15.74
N GLN A 52 -4.28 3.49 14.76
CA GLN A 52 -5.34 3.89 13.82
C GLN A 52 -6.59 4.37 14.53
N GLY A 53 -7.10 5.52 14.13
CA GLY A 53 -8.30 6.13 14.71
C GLY A 53 -8.27 7.65 14.68
N SER A 54 -9.31 8.25 15.26
CA SER A 54 -9.45 9.70 15.41
C SER A 54 -9.28 10.09 16.87
N TYR A 55 -8.56 11.18 17.10
CA TYR A 55 -8.23 11.71 18.42
C TYR A 55 -8.58 13.18 18.49
N VAL A 56 -8.98 13.62 19.68
CA VAL A 56 -9.19 15.04 19.99
C VAL A 56 -8.34 15.38 21.21
N PHE A 57 -7.52 16.42 21.07
CA PHE A 57 -6.72 17.01 22.13
C PHE A 57 -7.22 18.43 22.40
N THR A 58 -7.43 18.76 23.67
CA THR A 58 -7.86 20.09 24.10
C THR A 58 -6.71 20.77 24.83
N LEU A 59 -6.37 21.96 24.38
CA LEU A 59 -5.47 22.87 25.06
C LEU A 59 -6.29 23.81 25.92
N THR A 60 -5.87 24.01 27.16
CA THR A 60 -6.29 25.12 28.01
C THR A 60 -5.07 26.01 28.29
N ALA A 61 -5.17 27.28 27.98
CA ALA A 61 -4.17 28.27 28.34
C ALA A 61 -4.76 29.20 29.42
N THR A 62 -3.96 29.49 30.42
CA THR A 62 -4.36 30.38 31.55
C THR A 62 -3.41 31.58 31.61
N ASP A 63 -3.95 32.79 31.70
CA ASP A 63 -3.15 33.98 31.82
C ASP A 63 -2.83 34.32 33.32
N ASN A 64 -2.04 35.36 33.55
CA ASN A 64 -1.64 35.81 34.88
C ASN A 64 -2.78 36.38 35.71
N ASN A 65 -3.96 36.61 35.10
CA ASN A 65 -5.19 37.05 35.80
C ASN A 65 -6.11 35.85 36.13
N GLY A 66 -5.71 34.63 35.80
CA GLY A 66 -6.50 33.41 35.99
C GLY A 66 -7.58 33.20 34.95
N LEU A 67 -7.61 34.02 33.88
CA LEU A 67 -8.54 33.81 32.76
C LEU A 67 -8.06 32.71 31.85
N THR A 68 -8.98 31.91 31.37
CA THR A 68 -8.67 30.72 30.53
C THR A 68 -9.27 30.83 29.16
N CYS A 69 -8.56 30.24 28.16
CA CYS A 69 -9.12 29.95 26.86
C CYS A 69 -8.84 28.49 26.48
N THR A 70 -9.66 27.93 25.65
CA THR A 70 -9.53 26.54 25.18
C THR A 70 -9.52 26.45 23.67
N ALA A 71 -8.75 25.53 23.15
CA ALA A 71 -8.73 25.17 21.72
C ALA A 71 -8.60 23.67 21.54
N THR A 72 -9.14 23.14 20.46
CA THR A 72 -9.09 21.70 20.14
C THR A 72 -8.22 21.43 18.92
N LYS A 73 -7.52 20.31 18.96
CA LYS A 73 -6.75 19.74 17.83
C LYS A 73 -7.25 18.35 17.52
N ASN A 74 -7.75 18.16 16.29
CA ASN A 74 -8.12 16.85 15.78
C ASN A 74 -6.91 16.21 15.09
N VAL A 75 -6.70 14.92 15.34
CA VAL A 75 -5.65 14.10 14.72
C VAL A 75 -6.30 12.83 14.21
N THR A 76 -6.17 12.59 12.91
CA THR A 76 -6.55 11.31 12.29
C THR A 76 -5.30 10.50 12.00
N VAL A 77 -5.30 9.25 12.45
CA VAL A 77 -4.24 8.27 12.21
C VAL A 77 -4.81 7.21 11.27
N ASN A 78 -4.32 7.18 10.05
CA ASN A 78 -4.71 6.18 9.05
C ASN A 78 -3.93 4.87 9.27
N ALA A 79 -4.49 3.75 8.80
CA ALA A 79 -3.77 2.48 8.76
C ALA A 79 -2.47 2.59 7.96
N ALA A 80 -1.53 1.70 8.23
CA ALA A 80 -0.34 1.56 7.39
C ALA A 80 -0.75 1.07 5.98
N LEU A 81 -0.14 1.65 4.96
CA LEU A 81 -0.32 1.18 3.59
C LEU A 81 0.31 -0.21 3.44
N VAL A 82 -0.43 -1.13 2.86
CA VAL A 82 0.04 -2.47 2.54
C VAL A 82 0.30 -2.55 1.04
N ILE A 83 1.53 -2.88 0.64
CA ILE A 83 1.87 -3.15 -0.75
C ILE A 83 1.67 -4.65 -0.99
N PRO A 84 0.83 -5.07 -1.93
CA PRO A 84 0.63 -6.49 -2.19
C PRO A 84 1.87 -7.13 -2.84
N THR A 85 2.08 -8.41 -2.57
CA THR A 85 3.07 -9.23 -3.25
C THR A 85 2.35 -10.06 -4.31
N ALA A 86 2.82 -10.02 -5.55
CA ALA A 86 2.36 -10.87 -6.63
C ALA A 86 3.22 -12.14 -6.70
N ASN A 87 2.62 -13.24 -7.19
CA ASN A 87 3.31 -14.47 -7.57
C ASN A 87 2.71 -14.96 -8.89
N ALA A 88 3.50 -14.92 -9.95
CA ALA A 88 3.12 -15.31 -11.31
C ALA A 88 3.26 -16.83 -11.57
N GLY A 89 3.70 -17.58 -10.56
CA GLY A 89 4.02 -19.00 -10.69
C GLY A 89 5.44 -19.24 -11.21
N SER A 90 5.78 -20.52 -11.34
CA SER A 90 7.11 -20.95 -11.83
C SER A 90 7.20 -20.83 -13.36
N ASP A 91 8.42 -20.64 -13.84
CA ASP A 91 8.74 -20.67 -15.26
C ASP A 91 8.27 -21.99 -15.92
N GLN A 92 7.82 -21.88 -17.17
CA GLN A 92 7.25 -22.99 -17.91
C GLN A 92 8.01 -23.24 -19.22
N SER A 93 7.99 -24.47 -19.67
CA SER A 93 8.52 -24.81 -20.98
C SER A 93 7.57 -25.77 -21.70
N ILE A 94 7.38 -25.56 -23.02
CA ILE A 94 6.58 -26.39 -23.90
C ILE A 94 7.32 -26.60 -25.20
N THR A 95 6.90 -27.63 -25.94
CA THR A 95 7.43 -27.94 -27.29
C THR A 95 6.27 -27.96 -28.28
N LEU A 96 6.44 -27.28 -29.40
CA LEU A 96 5.46 -27.31 -30.49
C LEU A 96 5.22 -28.76 -30.96
N PRO A 97 3.97 -29.15 -31.30
CA PRO A 97 2.85 -28.29 -31.65
C PRO A 97 2.04 -27.74 -30.44
N THR A 98 2.38 -28.09 -29.20
CA THR A 98 1.75 -27.48 -28.03
C THR A 98 2.12 -26.01 -28.01
N ASN A 99 1.11 -25.12 -28.16
CA ASN A 99 1.30 -23.68 -28.32
C ASN A 99 0.52 -22.85 -27.28
N SER A 100 0.19 -23.45 -26.14
CA SER A 100 -0.54 -22.80 -25.08
C SER A 100 -0.04 -23.24 -23.69
N VAL A 101 -0.11 -22.35 -22.73
CA VAL A 101 0.17 -22.60 -21.30
C VAL A 101 -0.96 -22.08 -20.45
N THR A 102 -1.10 -22.63 -19.25
CA THR A 102 -1.94 -22.06 -18.21
C THR A 102 -1.08 -21.27 -17.24
N LEU A 103 -1.41 -20.03 -17.03
CA LEU A 103 -0.81 -19.13 -16.04
C LEU A 103 -1.70 -19.10 -14.80
N SER A 104 -1.10 -19.35 -13.64
CA SER A 104 -1.81 -19.35 -12.35
C SER A 104 -1.12 -18.37 -11.41
N GLY A 105 -1.72 -17.21 -11.24
CA GLY A 105 -1.22 -16.16 -10.37
C GLY A 105 -1.89 -16.15 -9.01
N SER A 106 -1.15 -15.65 -8.06
CA SER A 106 -1.68 -15.37 -6.71
C SER A 106 -1.14 -14.04 -6.17
N GLY A 107 -1.76 -13.56 -5.11
CA GLY A 107 -1.31 -12.36 -4.42
C GLY A 107 -1.57 -12.44 -2.92
N SER A 108 -0.79 -11.67 -2.16
CA SER A 108 -0.95 -11.51 -0.72
C SER A 108 -0.63 -10.07 -0.32
N GLY A 109 -1.05 -9.67 0.88
CA GLY A 109 -0.88 -8.30 1.38
C GLY A 109 -2.12 -7.43 1.13
N GLY A 110 -2.96 -7.32 2.16
CA GLY A 110 -4.28 -6.72 2.09
C GLY A 110 -5.32 -7.62 1.42
N THR A 111 -6.49 -7.08 1.15
CA THR A 111 -7.53 -7.75 0.36
C THR A 111 -7.23 -7.61 -1.12
N ILE A 112 -6.92 -8.71 -1.80
CA ILE A 112 -6.62 -8.68 -3.23
C ILE A 112 -7.92 -8.46 -4.02
N THR A 113 -7.94 -7.43 -4.84
CA THR A 113 -9.13 -6.98 -5.60
C THR A 113 -8.96 -7.14 -7.11
N SER A 114 -7.72 -7.27 -7.62
CA SER A 114 -7.50 -7.34 -9.06
C SER A 114 -6.23 -8.09 -9.44
N TYR A 115 -6.29 -8.70 -10.61
CA TYR A 115 -5.18 -9.33 -11.33
C TYR A 115 -5.09 -8.72 -12.72
N PHE A 116 -3.88 -8.64 -13.27
CA PHE A 116 -3.69 -8.22 -14.66
C PHE A 116 -2.42 -8.84 -15.24
N TRP A 117 -2.60 -9.66 -16.28
CA TRP A 117 -1.51 -10.26 -17.03
C TRP A 117 -1.15 -9.42 -18.25
N SER A 118 0.12 -9.26 -18.52
CA SER A 118 0.63 -8.54 -19.68
C SER A 118 1.93 -9.15 -20.20
N LEU A 119 2.08 -9.20 -21.51
CA LEU A 119 3.33 -9.59 -22.13
C LEU A 119 4.35 -8.44 -22.00
N LEU A 120 5.53 -8.71 -21.44
CA LEU A 120 6.63 -7.75 -21.35
C LEU A 120 7.59 -7.90 -22.53
N SER A 121 7.90 -9.13 -22.93
CA SER A 121 8.80 -9.42 -24.04
C SER A 121 8.48 -10.77 -24.66
N GLY A 122 8.89 -10.94 -25.90
CA GLY A 122 8.65 -12.10 -26.74
C GLY A 122 7.99 -11.71 -28.06
N SER A 123 8.32 -12.40 -29.15
CA SER A 123 7.71 -12.16 -30.46
C SER A 123 6.33 -12.83 -30.50
N CYS A 124 5.28 -12.03 -30.45
CA CYS A 124 3.92 -12.50 -30.29
C CYS A 124 3.05 -12.00 -31.47
N VAL A 125 2.98 -12.79 -32.54
CA VAL A 125 2.05 -12.57 -33.62
C VAL A 125 0.87 -13.53 -33.46
N GLY A 126 -0.28 -13.02 -32.99
CA GLY A 126 -1.49 -13.81 -32.79
C GLY A 126 -1.60 -14.52 -31.44
N CYS A 127 -0.67 -14.31 -30.49
CA CYS A 127 -0.86 -14.83 -29.15
C CYS A 127 -1.91 -14.02 -28.36
N ASN A 128 -2.61 -14.68 -27.45
CA ASN A 128 -3.70 -14.07 -26.69
C ASN A 128 -3.81 -14.66 -25.29
N PHE A 129 -4.28 -13.82 -24.35
CA PHE A 129 -4.73 -14.26 -23.04
C PHE A 129 -6.23 -14.59 -23.11
N GLY A 130 -6.65 -15.73 -22.53
CA GLY A 130 -8.07 -16.08 -22.41
C GLY A 130 -8.84 -15.04 -21.58
N SER A 131 -8.26 -14.63 -20.46
CA SER A 131 -8.71 -13.46 -19.67
C SER A 131 -7.49 -12.88 -18.98
N ASN A 132 -7.08 -11.69 -19.33
CA ASN A 132 -5.93 -11.05 -18.72
C ASN A 132 -6.21 -10.45 -17.33
N THR A 133 -7.46 -10.48 -16.85
CA THR A 133 -7.88 -9.96 -15.55
C THR A 133 -8.24 -11.05 -14.54
N SER A 134 -8.11 -12.32 -14.90
CA SER A 134 -8.33 -13.44 -14.00
C SER A 134 -7.03 -13.88 -13.33
N ALA A 135 -7.09 -14.39 -12.09
CA ALA A 135 -5.94 -14.97 -11.41
C ALA A 135 -5.33 -16.13 -12.24
N THR A 136 -6.20 -16.97 -12.81
CA THR A 136 -5.79 -18.05 -13.73
C THR A 136 -6.26 -17.73 -15.14
N THR A 137 -5.36 -17.85 -16.10
CA THR A 137 -5.65 -17.59 -17.53
C THR A 137 -4.86 -18.53 -18.42
N SER A 138 -5.34 -18.73 -19.66
CA SER A 138 -4.57 -19.36 -20.74
C SER A 138 -3.78 -18.29 -21.50
N PHE A 139 -2.57 -18.63 -21.93
CA PHE A 139 -1.79 -17.84 -22.88
C PHE A 139 -1.52 -18.73 -24.10
N THR A 140 -2.06 -18.37 -25.24
CA THR A 140 -2.23 -19.22 -26.42
C THR A 140 -1.62 -18.59 -27.66
N GLY A 141 -1.49 -19.38 -28.75
CA GLY A 141 -0.95 -18.89 -30.01
C GLY A 141 0.56 -18.69 -30.01
N LEU A 142 1.26 -19.40 -29.14
CA LEU A 142 2.70 -19.29 -28.94
C LEU A 142 3.47 -19.92 -30.11
N THR A 143 4.55 -19.26 -30.53
CA THR A 143 5.54 -19.75 -31.49
C THR A 143 6.86 -20.04 -30.78
N ALA A 144 7.80 -20.73 -31.41
CA ALA A 144 9.10 -20.99 -30.81
C ALA A 144 9.79 -19.68 -30.39
N GLY A 145 10.23 -19.61 -29.13
CA GLY A 145 10.83 -18.41 -28.55
C GLY A 145 10.72 -18.36 -27.03
N ILE A 146 11.16 -17.25 -26.46
CA ILE A 146 11.08 -16.98 -25.03
C ILE A 146 10.15 -15.79 -24.82
N TYR A 147 9.23 -15.95 -23.90
CA TYR A 147 8.24 -14.94 -23.50
C TYR A 147 8.41 -14.59 -22.03
N SER A 148 8.39 -13.31 -21.71
CA SER A 148 8.29 -12.85 -20.32
C SER A 148 6.92 -12.24 -20.11
N VAL A 149 6.16 -12.80 -19.18
CA VAL A 149 4.79 -12.38 -18.87
C VAL A 149 4.77 -11.84 -17.44
N ARG A 150 4.19 -10.67 -17.27
CA ARG A 150 4.07 -10.01 -15.98
C ARG A 150 2.65 -10.15 -15.42
N LEU A 151 2.58 -10.55 -14.17
CA LEU A 151 1.39 -10.41 -13.33
C LEU A 151 1.47 -9.10 -12.53
N ARG A 152 0.41 -8.33 -12.56
CA ARG A 152 0.12 -7.25 -11.61
C ARG A 152 -1.02 -7.69 -10.71
N VAL A 153 -0.85 -7.54 -9.40
CA VAL A 153 -1.88 -7.78 -8.38
C VAL A 153 -2.18 -6.47 -7.67
N GLY A 154 -3.45 -6.11 -7.54
CA GLY A 154 -3.91 -4.93 -6.82
C GLY A 154 -4.70 -5.30 -5.58
N ASN A 155 -4.58 -4.49 -4.52
CA ASN A 155 -5.34 -4.63 -3.29
C ASN A 155 -6.37 -3.50 -3.10
N ASP A 156 -7.15 -3.59 -2.02
CA ASP A 156 -8.19 -2.63 -1.63
C ASP A 156 -7.65 -1.25 -1.23
N ASP A 157 -6.35 -1.14 -0.88
CA ASP A 157 -5.67 0.14 -0.65
C ASP A 157 -5.27 0.86 -1.95
N GLY A 158 -5.50 0.23 -3.12
CA GLY A 158 -5.11 0.76 -4.44
C GLY A 158 -3.63 0.61 -4.77
N ASN A 159 -2.87 -0.17 -4.00
CA ASN A 159 -1.47 -0.48 -4.27
C ASN A 159 -1.32 -1.69 -5.19
N PHE A 160 -0.17 -1.78 -5.86
CA PHE A 160 0.12 -2.86 -6.80
C PHE A 160 1.44 -3.56 -6.48
N GLY A 161 1.40 -4.90 -6.57
CA GLY A 161 2.56 -5.78 -6.61
C GLY A 161 2.76 -6.35 -8.00
N TYR A 162 3.98 -6.75 -8.33
CA TYR A 162 4.34 -7.28 -9.65
C TYR A 162 5.24 -8.50 -9.51
N ASP A 163 5.04 -9.45 -10.41
CA ASP A 163 5.92 -10.59 -10.60
C ASP A 163 5.95 -11.02 -12.07
N THR A 164 6.93 -11.79 -12.47
CA THR A 164 7.12 -12.23 -13.85
C THR A 164 7.35 -13.72 -13.92
N VAL A 165 6.77 -14.35 -14.95
CA VAL A 165 7.01 -15.74 -15.30
C VAL A 165 7.60 -15.82 -16.71
N GLN A 166 8.59 -16.67 -16.90
CA GLN A 166 9.17 -16.94 -18.21
C GLN A 166 8.52 -18.19 -18.83
N ILE A 167 8.23 -18.12 -20.13
CA ILE A 167 7.73 -19.25 -20.91
C ILE A 167 8.70 -19.50 -22.05
N THR A 168 9.27 -20.70 -22.10
CA THR A 168 10.15 -21.14 -23.20
C THR A 168 9.41 -22.10 -24.09
N VAL A 169 9.29 -21.76 -25.38
CA VAL A 169 8.65 -22.58 -26.41
C VAL A 169 9.70 -23.09 -27.33
N TYR A 170 9.92 -24.40 -27.31
CA TYR A 170 10.85 -25.07 -28.21
C TYR A 170 10.19 -25.38 -29.57
N ALA A 171 10.98 -25.35 -30.64
CA ALA A 171 10.53 -25.78 -31.96
C ALA A 171 10.12 -27.27 -31.96
N ALA A 172 9.22 -27.63 -32.86
CA ALA A 172 8.85 -29.03 -33.07
C ALA A 172 10.06 -29.83 -33.52
N PRO A 173 10.24 -31.06 -33.01
CA PRO A 173 11.27 -31.96 -33.54
C PRO A 173 11.10 -32.19 -35.03
N VAL A 174 12.18 -32.12 -35.79
CA VAL A 174 12.19 -32.44 -37.24
C VAL A 174 12.70 -33.87 -37.42
N ALA A 175 11.97 -34.68 -38.14
CA ALA A 175 12.41 -36.02 -38.47
C ALA A 175 13.66 -35.96 -39.41
N PRO A 176 14.64 -36.85 -39.23
CA PRO A 176 15.78 -36.93 -40.16
C PRO A 176 15.30 -37.34 -41.56
N THR A 177 15.86 -36.70 -42.59
CA THR A 177 15.64 -37.09 -43.98
C THR A 177 16.69 -38.15 -44.40
N CYS A 178 16.23 -39.29 -44.93
CA CYS A 178 17.11 -40.28 -45.56
C CYS A 178 17.22 -39.94 -47.05
N ASN A 179 18.46 -39.84 -47.57
CA ASN A 179 18.76 -39.70 -48.99
C ASN A 179 19.16 -41.05 -49.56
#